data_b9d8b1510ab2b5bdec3d7902e1b0fd54
#
_entry.id   b9d8b1510ab2b5bdec3d7902e1b0fd54
#
_cell.length_a   1.000
_cell.length_b   1.000
_cell.length_c   1.000
_cell.angle_alpha   90.00
_cell.angle_beta   90.00
_cell.angle_gamma   90.00
#
_symmetry.space_group_name_H-M   'P 1'
#
loop_
_entity.id
_entity.type
_entity.pdbx_description
1 polymer ?
#
loop_
_entity_poly.entity_id
_entity_poly.type
_entity_poly.pdbx_seq_one_letter_code
_entity_poly.pdbx_strand_id
1 'polypeptide(L)'
;KMVATGGFKFLGSIFWIPVILLLIIMILNIINKSNSMFLTSLISSIIIITLFIFFIIGTDKITAQNPSIRVSFGLSFYFVFILLISLIIKNSLKEKNIIKKYLPMALVLCTIAALFIFGFMDKSSIMIEYHTRKDKFISTLIEHLYLCWTAIITSILLGIPLSYLCHKNKTLELVVMGILNIVRSIPAIALIMLMITPLSFLKNIPFFRNIGVSSFGFTPVYCALVLYNLFIIISNITSFFNITNFIIVFNHH
;
A
#
# COMPACT_ATOMS: atom_id res chain seq x y z
N LYS A 1 18.18 13.95 -20.48
CA LYS A 1 18.13 15.27 -19.79
C LYS A 1 16.70 15.53 -19.38
N MET A 2 16.43 15.63 -18.07
CA MET A 2 15.14 16.15 -17.57
C MET A 2 15.07 17.65 -17.91
N VAL A 3 14.13 18.00 -18.75
CA VAL A 3 13.82 19.43 -19.02
C VAL A 3 12.65 19.79 -18.11
N ALA A 4 12.91 20.53 -17.04
CA ALA A 4 11.87 21.12 -16.21
C ALA A 4 11.26 22.31 -16.97
N THR A 5 10.23 22.06 -17.75
CA THR A 5 9.43 23.11 -18.38
C THR A 5 8.26 23.44 -17.46
N GLY A 6 8.21 24.69 -16.98
CA GLY A 6 7.08 25.15 -16.18
C GLY A 6 5.76 24.99 -16.97
N GLY A 7 4.72 24.45 -16.32
CA GLY A 7 3.43 24.17 -16.93
C GLY A 7 2.79 25.38 -17.65
N PHE A 8 3.16 26.58 -17.30
CA PHE A 8 2.74 27.83 -17.95
C PHE A 8 3.08 27.93 -19.45
N LYS A 9 4.24 27.40 -19.87
CA LYS A 9 4.67 27.48 -21.28
C LYS A 9 3.84 26.61 -22.24
N PHE A 10 3.22 25.53 -21.73
CA PHE A 10 2.54 24.55 -22.56
C PHE A 10 1.01 24.63 -22.51
N LEU A 11 0.43 25.12 -21.42
CA LEU A 11 -1.01 25.08 -21.16
C LEU A 11 -1.71 26.44 -21.29
N GLY A 12 -0.95 27.54 -21.35
CA GLY A 12 -1.51 28.88 -21.53
C GLY A 12 -2.61 29.23 -20.51
N SER A 13 -3.71 29.81 -20.97
CA SER A 13 -4.85 30.25 -20.14
C SER A 13 -5.59 29.11 -19.44
N ILE A 14 -5.51 27.87 -19.96
CA ILE A 14 -6.20 26.70 -19.40
C ILE A 14 -5.63 26.30 -18.02
N PHE A 15 -4.38 26.67 -17.73
CA PHE A 15 -3.76 26.44 -16.43
C PHE A 15 -4.50 27.11 -15.26
N TRP A 16 -5.22 28.19 -15.51
CA TRP A 16 -5.96 28.91 -14.46
C TRP A 16 -7.21 28.18 -13.96
N ILE A 17 -7.75 27.19 -14.71
CA ILE A 17 -8.97 26.47 -14.33
C ILE A 17 -8.80 25.77 -12.96
N PRO A 18 -7.78 24.90 -12.71
CA PRO A 18 -7.60 24.30 -11.39
C PRO A 18 -7.31 25.32 -10.29
N VAL A 19 -6.65 26.44 -10.60
CA VAL A 19 -6.38 27.51 -9.62
C VAL A 19 -7.69 28.18 -9.18
N ILE A 20 -8.57 28.52 -10.12
CA ILE A 20 -9.89 29.10 -9.82
C ILE A 20 -10.73 28.11 -9.01
N LEU A 21 -10.74 26.83 -9.38
CA LEU A 21 -11.45 25.80 -8.64
C LEU A 21 -10.92 25.61 -7.21
N LEU A 22 -9.60 25.72 -7.00
CA LEU A 22 -9.01 25.70 -5.66
C LEU A 22 -9.46 26.89 -4.80
N LEU A 23 -9.55 28.08 -5.38
CA LEU A 23 -10.08 29.27 -4.69
C LEU A 23 -11.56 29.08 -4.30
N ILE A 24 -12.38 28.50 -5.19
CA ILE A 24 -13.78 28.18 -4.90
C ILE A 24 -13.88 27.20 -3.73
N ILE A 25 -13.06 26.15 -3.70
CA ILE A 25 -13.00 25.22 -2.56
C ILE A 25 -12.69 25.96 -1.25
N MET A 26 -11.72 26.87 -1.30
CA MET A 26 -11.32 27.63 -0.12
C MET A 26 -12.48 28.47 0.42
N ILE A 27 -13.22 29.13 -0.45
CA ILE A 27 -14.42 29.90 -0.11
C ILE A 27 -15.53 29.01 0.46
N LEU A 28 -15.82 27.89 -0.19
CA LEU A 28 -16.87 26.95 0.23
C LEU A 28 -16.57 26.30 1.60
N ASN A 29 -15.30 26.05 1.92
CA ASN A 29 -14.90 25.55 3.23
C ASN A 29 -15.14 26.56 4.37
N ILE A 30 -15.10 27.86 4.09
CA ILE A 30 -15.39 28.93 5.06
C ILE A 30 -16.90 28.98 5.38
N ILE A 31 -17.76 28.68 4.38
CA ILE A 31 -19.23 28.75 4.52
C ILE A 31 -19.82 27.61 5.35
N ASN A 32 -19.11 26.48 5.49
CA ASN A 32 -19.36 25.33 6.39
C ASN A 32 -20.82 24.81 6.50
N LYS A 33 -21.58 24.76 5.41
CA LYS A 33 -22.92 24.12 5.35
C LYS A 33 -22.81 22.67 4.84
N SER A 34 -23.72 21.76 5.30
CA SER A 34 -23.75 20.34 4.90
C SER A 34 -23.70 20.13 3.35
N ASN A 35 -24.46 20.93 2.61
CA ASN A 35 -24.41 20.89 1.13
C ASN A 35 -23.08 21.37 0.56
N SER A 36 -22.34 22.21 1.29
CA SER A 36 -21.02 22.66 0.85
C SER A 36 -19.97 21.55 0.92
N MET A 37 -20.10 20.59 1.81
CA MET A 37 -19.13 19.46 1.95
C MET A 37 -19.18 18.53 0.73
N PHE A 38 -20.37 18.16 0.27
CA PHE A 38 -20.52 17.37 -0.95
C PHE A 38 -20.00 18.13 -2.18
N LEU A 39 -20.35 19.42 -2.29
CA LEU A 39 -19.92 20.26 -3.39
C LEU A 39 -18.39 20.43 -3.42
N THR A 40 -17.75 20.64 -2.25
CA THR A 40 -16.28 20.72 -2.16
C THR A 40 -15.60 19.41 -2.55
N SER A 41 -16.19 18.25 -2.23
CA SER A 41 -15.67 16.94 -2.64
C SER A 41 -15.80 16.74 -4.16
N LEU A 42 -16.92 17.12 -4.75
CA LEU A 42 -17.10 17.06 -6.21
C LEU A 42 -16.12 17.98 -6.95
N ILE A 43 -15.95 19.23 -6.49
CA ILE A 43 -14.99 20.16 -7.09
C ILE A 43 -13.56 19.62 -6.94
N SER A 44 -13.22 19.04 -5.80
CA SER A 44 -11.90 18.38 -5.60
C SER A 44 -11.68 17.24 -6.59
N SER A 45 -12.71 16.43 -6.85
CA SER A 45 -12.64 15.36 -7.86
C SER A 45 -12.44 15.90 -9.27
N ILE A 46 -13.16 16.97 -9.63
CA ILE A 46 -13.01 17.63 -10.93
C ILE A 46 -11.60 18.21 -11.11
N ILE A 47 -11.02 18.80 -10.05
CA ILE A 47 -9.64 19.32 -10.12
C ILE A 47 -8.65 18.17 -10.35
N ILE A 48 -8.79 17.04 -9.64
CA ILE A 48 -7.92 15.89 -9.84
C ILE A 48 -8.01 15.41 -11.30
N ILE A 49 -9.21 15.25 -11.82
CA ILE A 49 -9.45 14.84 -13.22
C ILE A 49 -8.79 15.82 -14.19
N THR A 50 -8.98 17.11 -13.97
CA THR A 50 -8.40 18.17 -14.80
C THR A 50 -6.87 18.15 -14.78
N LEU A 51 -6.26 17.88 -13.61
CA LEU A 51 -4.80 17.74 -13.48
C LEU A 51 -4.27 16.55 -14.30
N PHE A 52 -4.98 15.42 -14.32
CA PHE A 52 -4.60 14.28 -15.17
C PHE A 52 -4.73 14.60 -16.66
N ILE A 53 -5.81 15.27 -17.07
CA ILE A 53 -6.00 15.69 -18.46
C ILE A 53 -4.87 16.64 -18.88
N PHE A 54 -4.50 17.59 -18.04
CA PHE A 54 -3.38 18.51 -18.33
C PHE A 54 -2.05 17.79 -18.45
N PHE A 55 -1.83 16.79 -17.60
CA PHE A 55 -0.63 15.96 -17.70
C PHE A 55 -0.58 15.23 -19.06
N ILE A 56 -1.69 14.66 -19.51
CA ILE A 56 -1.78 13.95 -20.79
C ILE A 56 -1.50 14.89 -21.95
N ILE A 57 -2.19 16.03 -22.01
CA ILE A 57 -1.99 17.04 -23.08
C ILE A 57 -0.53 17.55 -23.07
N GLY A 58 0.02 17.81 -21.89
CA GLY A 58 1.41 18.23 -21.76
C GLY A 58 2.39 17.16 -22.23
N THR A 59 2.14 15.90 -21.87
CA THR A 59 2.96 14.74 -22.29
C THR A 59 2.92 14.60 -23.81
N ASP A 60 1.74 14.67 -24.42
CA ASP A 60 1.58 14.55 -25.88
C ASP A 60 2.33 15.65 -26.63
N LYS A 61 2.24 16.90 -26.18
CA LYS A 61 2.97 18.01 -26.81
C LYS A 61 4.49 17.87 -26.69
N ILE A 62 4.98 17.44 -25.51
CA ILE A 62 6.43 17.31 -25.26
C ILE A 62 7.00 16.13 -26.05
N THR A 63 6.32 15.00 -26.06
CA THR A 63 6.76 13.80 -26.77
C THR A 63 6.67 13.95 -28.29
N ALA A 64 5.71 14.75 -28.80
CA ALA A 64 5.63 15.09 -30.23
C ALA A 64 6.86 15.91 -30.70
N GLN A 65 7.40 16.78 -29.85
CA GLN A 65 8.62 17.56 -30.17
C GLN A 65 9.91 16.73 -30.02
N ASN A 66 9.95 15.84 -29.04
CA ASN A 66 11.12 15.00 -28.74
C ASN A 66 10.68 13.64 -28.19
N PRO A 67 10.59 12.59 -29.03
CA PRO A 67 10.15 11.26 -28.60
C PRO A 67 11.02 10.60 -27.51
N SER A 68 12.28 11.04 -27.36
CA SER A 68 13.20 10.52 -26.34
C SER A 68 12.99 11.12 -24.94
N ILE A 69 12.15 12.14 -24.78
CA ILE A 69 11.92 12.78 -23.49
C ILE A 69 10.90 11.93 -22.70
N ARG A 70 11.26 11.58 -21.47
CA ARG A 70 10.37 10.93 -20.52
C ARG A 70 9.69 11.95 -19.64
N VAL A 71 8.37 11.93 -19.60
CA VAL A 71 7.53 12.86 -18.82
C VAL A 71 7.00 12.13 -17.59
N SER A 72 7.21 12.70 -16.41
CA SER A 72 6.72 12.19 -15.12
C SER A 72 5.98 13.26 -14.34
N PHE A 73 5.14 12.85 -13.40
CA PHE A 73 4.52 13.76 -12.45
C PHE A 73 5.58 14.43 -11.57
N GLY A 74 5.46 15.74 -11.38
CA GLY A 74 6.31 16.48 -10.46
C GLY A 74 5.86 16.33 -9.00
N LEU A 75 6.74 16.66 -8.05
CA LEU A 75 6.45 16.61 -6.62
C LEU A 75 5.21 17.44 -6.24
N SER A 76 5.02 18.61 -6.85
CA SER A 76 3.86 19.49 -6.64
C SER A 76 2.53 18.80 -7.01
N PHE A 77 2.52 17.96 -8.04
CA PHE A 77 1.34 17.17 -8.41
C PHE A 77 0.94 16.23 -7.28
N TYR A 78 1.88 15.45 -6.77
CA TYR A 78 1.61 14.51 -5.66
C TYR A 78 1.12 15.23 -4.41
N PHE A 79 1.72 16.37 -4.08
CA PHE A 79 1.30 17.17 -2.93
C PHE A 79 -0.15 17.64 -3.05
N VAL A 80 -0.52 18.25 -4.19
CA VAL A 80 -1.89 18.71 -4.46
C VAL A 80 -2.86 17.53 -4.51
N PHE A 81 -2.48 16.43 -5.15
CA PHE A 81 -3.28 15.21 -5.23
C PHE A 81 -3.61 14.64 -3.85
N ILE A 82 -2.62 14.50 -2.96
CA ILE A 82 -2.81 14.00 -1.59
C ILE A 82 -3.71 14.93 -0.78
N LEU A 83 -3.55 16.26 -0.91
CA LEU A 83 -4.41 17.23 -0.23
C LEU A 83 -5.87 17.11 -0.68
N LEU A 84 -6.12 17.01 -1.98
CA LEU A 84 -7.47 16.90 -2.53
C LEU A 84 -8.13 15.56 -2.16
N ILE A 85 -7.41 14.45 -2.21
CA ILE A 85 -7.90 13.15 -1.74
C ILE A 85 -8.23 13.18 -0.24
N SER A 86 -7.36 13.77 0.57
CA SER A 86 -7.60 13.91 2.02
C SER A 86 -8.86 14.72 2.30
N LEU A 87 -9.13 15.77 1.50
CA LEU A 87 -10.34 16.59 1.61
C LEU A 87 -11.60 15.79 1.23
N ILE A 88 -11.55 15.01 0.15
CA ILE A 88 -12.63 14.12 -0.26
C ILE A 88 -12.95 13.11 0.85
N ILE A 89 -11.94 12.45 1.40
CA ILE A 89 -12.10 11.46 2.49
C ILE A 89 -12.72 12.11 3.72
N LYS A 90 -12.16 13.25 4.18
CA LYS A 90 -12.66 13.99 5.34
C LYS A 90 -14.14 14.35 5.22
N ASN A 91 -14.55 14.83 4.05
CA ASN A 91 -15.94 15.23 3.81
C ASN A 91 -16.86 13.99 3.69
N SER A 92 -16.38 12.92 3.03
CA SER A 92 -17.10 11.65 2.91
C SER A 92 -17.43 11.03 4.28
N LEU A 93 -16.52 11.11 5.26
CA LEU A 93 -16.76 10.59 6.61
C LEU A 93 -17.89 11.32 7.35
N LYS A 94 -18.18 12.57 7.01
CA LYS A 94 -19.24 13.39 7.62
C LYS A 94 -20.58 13.28 6.89
N GLU A 95 -20.59 12.75 5.66
CA GLU A 95 -21.79 12.66 4.82
C GLU A 95 -22.62 11.42 5.20
N LYS A 96 -23.93 11.63 5.45
CA LYS A 96 -24.87 10.56 5.82
C LYS A 96 -25.45 9.83 4.62
N ASN A 97 -25.58 10.51 3.48
CA ASN A 97 -26.12 9.93 2.27
C ASN A 97 -25.04 9.10 1.57
N ILE A 98 -25.29 7.79 1.37
CA ILE A 98 -24.35 6.84 0.79
C ILE A 98 -23.86 7.28 -0.59
N ILE A 99 -24.75 7.76 -1.45
CA ILE A 99 -24.40 8.21 -2.80
C ILE A 99 -23.46 9.41 -2.73
N LYS A 100 -23.83 10.44 -1.97
CA LYS A 100 -23.00 11.64 -1.80
C LYS A 100 -21.65 11.35 -1.16
N LYS A 101 -21.60 10.32 -0.30
CA LYS A 101 -20.40 9.86 0.38
C LYS A 101 -19.37 9.28 -0.58
N TYR A 102 -19.79 8.37 -1.46
CA TYR A 102 -18.85 7.59 -2.30
C TYR A 102 -18.68 8.13 -3.72
N LEU A 103 -19.65 8.89 -4.24
CA LEU A 103 -19.64 9.40 -5.62
C LEU A 103 -18.37 10.18 -5.98
N PRO A 104 -17.86 11.14 -5.17
CA PRO A 104 -16.66 11.90 -5.52
C PRO A 104 -15.43 11.02 -5.67
N MET A 105 -15.24 10.05 -4.76
CA MET A 105 -14.12 9.11 -4.82
C MET A 105 -14.27 8.14 -6.00
N ALA A 106 -15.48 7.64 -6.25
CA ALA A 106 -15.76 6.76 -7.38
C ALA A 106 -15.47 7.45 -8.71
N LEU A 107 -15.83 8.74 -8.88
CA LEU A 107 -15.50 9.51 -10.07
C LEU A 107 -13.98 9.57 -10.31
N VAL A 108 -13.19 9.86 -9.27
CA VAL A 108 -11.73 9.89 -9.38
C VAL A 108 -11.18 8.53 -9.78
N LEU A 109 -11.59 7.47 -9.08
CA LEU A 109 -11.08 6.11 -9.33
C LEU A 109 -11.48 5.61 -10.73
N CYS A 110 -12.74 5.80 -11.13
CA CYS A 110 -13.21 5.41 -12.47
C CYS A 110 -12.48 6.18 -13.58
N THR A 111 -12.24 7.48 -13.38
CA THR A 111 -11.51 8.29 -14.37
C THR A 111 -10.06 7.83 -14.48
N ILE A 112 -9.36 7.64 -13.36
CA ILE A 112 -7.98 7.14 -13.37
C ILE A 112 -7.93 5.76 -14.05
N ALA A 113 -8.81 4.84 -13.69
CA ALA A 113 -8.89 3.51 -14.31
C ALA A 113 -9.12 3.61 -15.82
N ALA A 114 -10.06 4.46 -16.25
CA ALA A 114 -10.34 4.71 -17.67
C ALA A 114 -9.09 5.25 -18.40
N LEU A 115 -8.38 6.21 -17.83
CA LEU A 115 -7.17 6.78 -18.45
C LEU A 115 -6.07 5.73 -18.66
N PHE A 116 -5.93 4.77 -17.76
CA PHE A 116 -5.00 3.65 -17.93
C PHE A 116 -5.51 2.59 -18.91
N ILE A 117 -6.79 2.21 -18.84
CA ILE A 117 -7.37 1.18 -19.71
C ILE A 117 -7.38 1.62 -21.17
N PHE A 118 -7.73 2.87 -21.43
CA PHE A 118 -7.76 3.42 -22.78
C PHE A 118 -6.39 3.87 -23.32
N GLY A 119 -5.30 3.66 -22.57
CA GLY A 119 -3.94 3.95 -23.04
C GLY A 119 -3.56 5.43 -23.09
N PHE A 120 -4.38 6.34 -22.54
CA PHE A 120 -4.04 7.77 -22.51
C PHE A 120 -2.77 8.10 -21.73
N MET A 121 -2.35 7.19 -20.85
CA MET A 121 -1.15 7.33 -20.03
C MET A 121 0.11 6.65 -20.62
N ASP A 122 0.02 6.00 -21.79
CA ASP A 122 1.09 5.16 -22.34
C ASP A 122 2.40 5.91 -22.62
N LYS A 123 2.31 7.22 -22.93
CA LYS A 123 3.47 8.09 -23.13
C LYS A 123 4.10 8.59 -21.82
N SER A 124 3.49 8.30 -20.67
CA SER A 124 4.06 8.66 -19.38
C SER A 124 5.28 7.78 -19.05
N SER A 125 6.24 8.34 -18.32
CA SER A 125 7.45 7.62 -17.90
C SER A 125 7.14 6.30 -17.17
N ILE A 126 6.08 6.28 -16.35
CA ILE A 126 5.65 5.10 -15.59
C ILE A 126 5.18 3.99 -16.53
N MET A 127 4.35 4.31 -17.53
CA MET A 127 3.83 3.30 -18.46
C MET A 127 4.89 2.80 -19.43
N ILE A 128 5.78 3.68 -19.88
CA ILE A 128 6.93 3.27 -20.71
C ILE A 128 7.81 2.27 -19.94
N GLU A 129 8.12 2.56 -18.66
CA GLU A 129 8.91 1.64 -17.83
C GLU A 129 8.17 0.33 -17.57
N TYR A 130 6.86 0.39 -17.31
CA TYR A 130 6.01 -0.79 -17.15
C TYR A 130 6.02 -1.67 -18.41
N HIS A 131 5.80 -1.10 -19.59
CA HIS A 131 5.82 -1.86 -20.85
C HIS A 131 7.20 -2.46 -21.16
N THR A 132 8.27 -1.74 -20.84
CA THR A 132 9.65 -2.21 -21.05
C THR A 132 10.01 -3.39 -20.14
N ARG A 133 9.46 -3.42 -18.90
CA ARG A 133 9.81 -4.43 -17.87
C ARG A 133 8.62 -5.26 -17.39
N LYS A 134 7.56 -5.33 -18.19
CA LYS A 134 6.30 -5.99 -17.81
C LYS A 134 6.50 -7.41 -17.31
N ASP A 135 7.25 -8.22 -18.04
CA ASP A 135 7.45 -9.63 -17.69
C ASP A 135 8.21 -9.78 -16.37
N LYS A 136 9.24 -8.96 -16.17
CA LYS A 136 9.99 -8.92 -14.91
C LYS A 136 9.11 -8.43 -13.75
N PHE A 137 8.27 -7.42 -13.98
CA PHE A 137 7.36 -6.90 -12.97
C PHE A 137 6.34 -7.98 -12.54
N ILE A 138 5.72 -8.65 -13.51
CA ILE A 138 4.73 -9.69 -13.24
C ILE A 138 5.36 -10.88 -12.52
N SER A 139 6.53 -11.37 -12.98
CA SER A 139 7.23 -12.47 -12.31
C SER A 139 7.59 -12.13 -10.87
N THR A 140 8.16 -10.94 -10.64
CA THR A 140 8.51 -10.49 -9.28
C THR A 140 7.27 -10.34 -8.40
N LEU A 141 6.16 -9.85 -8.95
CA LEU A 141 4.89 -9.74 -8.21
C LEU A 141 4.36 -11.11 -7.78
N ILE A 142 4.36 -12.08 -8.71
CA ILE A 142 3.93 -13.45 -8.43
C ILE A 142 4.85 -14.10 -7.37
N GLU A 143 6.16 -13.96 -7.51
CA GLU A 143 7.12 -14.45 -6.52
C GLU A 143 6.87 -13.86 -5.13
N HIS A 144 6.58 -12.55 -5.07
CA HIS A 144 6.29 -11.88 -3.81
C HIS A 144 4.97 -12.36 -3.18
N LEU A 145 3.92 -12.52 -3.98
CA LEU A 145 2.64 -13.07 -3.52
C LEU A 145 2.81 -14.52 -3.02
N TYR A 146 3.55 -15.34 -3.77
CA TYR A 146 3.86 -16.71 -3.37
C TYR A 146 4.61 -16.77 -2.03
N LEU A 147 5.62 -15.91 -1.85
CA LEU A 147 6.36 -15.77 -0.61
C LEU A 147 5.43 -15.41 0.57
N CYS A 148 4.58 -14.40 0.40
CA CYS A 148 3.65 -13.97 1.43
C CYS A 148 2.65 -15.07 1.81
N TRP A 149 2.01 -15.71 0.80
CA TRP A 149 1.04 -16.77 1.03
C TRP A 149 1.63 -17.98 1.74
N THR A 150 2.79 -18.45 1.28
CA THR A 150 3.48 -19.60 1.91
C THR A 150 3.90 -19.29 3.33
N ALA A 151 4.41 -18.06 3.59
CA ALA A 151 4.77 -17.64 4.94
C ALA A 151 3.55 -17.56 5.88
N ILE A 152 2.41 -17.03 5.42
CA ILE A 152 1.17 -16.96 6.20
C ILE A 152 0.67 -18.39 6.53
N ILE A 153 0.56 -19.27 5.53
CA ILE A 153 0.09 -20.63 5.72
C ILE A 153 0.97 -21.37 6.73
N THR A 154 2.29 -21.30 6.57
CA THR A 154 3.23 -21.94 7.50
C THR A 154 3.10 -21.37 8.91
N SER A 155 2.95 -20.06 9.03
CA SER A 155 2.77 -19.42 10.34
C SER A 155 1.47 -19.84 11.02
N ILE A 156 0.38 -20.06 10.27
CA ILE A 156 -0.88 -20.58 10.80
C ILE A 156 -0.70 -22.03 11.27
N LEU A 157 -0.09 -22.87 10.43
CA LEU A 157 0.14 -24.29 10.74
C LEU A 157 1.01 -24.50 11.99
N LEU A 158 2.01 -23.64 12.19
CA LEU A 158 2.87 -23.70 13.38
C LEU A 158 2.28 -22.92 14.56
N GLY A 159 1.66 -21.78 14.30
CA GLY A 159 1.18 -20.87 15.31
C GLY A 159 -0.03 -21.38 16.08
N ILE A 160 -0.98 -22.05 15.42
CA ILE A 160 -2.17 -22.59 16.10
C ILE A 160 -1.80 -23.65 17.16
N PRO A 161 -1.05 -24.72 16.82
CA PRO A 161 -0.67 -25.70 17.83
C PRO A 161 0.22 -25.11 18.92
N LEU A 162 1.15 -24.20 18.57
CA LEU A 162 1.99 -23.56 19.55
C LEU A 162 1.19 -22.65 20.50
N SER A 163 0.19 -21.93 20.01
CA SER A 163 -0.73 -21.14 20.85
C SER A 163 -1.50 -22.00 21.84
N TYR A 164 -1.96 -23.17 21.39
CA TYR A 164 -2.65 -24.11 22.28
C TYR A 164 -1.74 -24.64 23.39
N LEU A 165 -0.47 -24.96 23.08
CA LEU A 165 0.54 -25.36 24.07
C LEU A 165 0.84 -24.22 25.05
N CYS A 166 0.99 -22.99 24.56
CA CYS A 166 1.18 -21.79 25.38
C CYS A 166 -0.01 -21.57 26.34
N HIS A 167 -1.24 -21.75 25.84
CA HIS A 167 -2.43 -21.62 26.69
C HIS A 167 -2.45 -22.64 27.85
N LYS A 168 -2.00 -23.88 27.62
CA LYS A 168 -1.90 -24.92 28.66
C LYS A 168 -0.77 -24.71 29.65
N ASN A 169 0.33 -24.10 29.25
CA ASN A 169 1.52 -23.93 30.03
C ASN A 169 1.99 -22.47 30.07
N LYS A 170 1.75 -21.81 31.20
CA LYS A 170 2.10 -20.38 31.39
C LYS A 170 3.62 -20.12 31.31
N THR A 171 4.45 -21.06 31.71
CA THR A 171 5.92 -20.95 31.59
C THR A 171 6.33 -20.98 30.12
N LEU A 172 5.71 -21.85 29.30
CA LEU A 172 5.95 -21.91 27.86
C LEU A 172 5.47 -20.64 27.18
N GLU A 173 4.30 -20.12 27.56
CA GLU A 173 3.76 -18.85 27.07
C GLU A 173 4.76 -17.70 27.30
N LEU A 174 5.28 -17.56 28.51
CA LEU A 174 6.25 -16.52 28.86
C LEU A 174 7.54 -16.61 28.01
N VAL A 175 8.08 -17.81 27.85
CA VAL A 175 9.31 -18.04 27.07
C VAL A 175 9.07 -17.74 25.59
N VAL A 176 8.02 -18.32 24.99
CA VAL A 176 7.71 -18.14 23.58
C VAL A 176 7.40 -16.67 23.26
N MET A 177 6.54 -16.03 24.06
CA MET A 177 6.22 -14.63 23.87
C MET A 177 7.41 -13.72 24.11
N GLY A 178 8.29 -14.06 25.07
CA GLY A 178 9.54 -13.34 25.30
C GLY A 178 10.46 -13.37 24.08
N ILE A 179 10.69 -14.55 23.51
CA ILE A 179 11.51 -14.70 22.29
C ILE A 179 10.89 -13.94 21.12
N LEU A 180 9.59 -14.12 20.88
CA LEU A 180 8.90 -13.47 19.77
C LEU A 180 8.84 -11.95 19.91
N ASN A 181 8.76 -11.41 21.13
CA ASN A 181 8.86 -9.97 21.39
C ASN A 181 10.26 -9.43 21.02
N ILE A 182 11.32 -10.16 21.33
CA ILE A 182 12.69 -9.81 20.91
C ILE A 182 12.77 -9.77 19.38
N VAL A 183 12.29 -10.82 18.71
CA VAL A 183 12.28 -10.91 17.23
C VAL A 183 11.53 -9.73 16.64
N ARG A 184 10.35 -9.38 17.17
CA ARG A 184 9.53 -8.25 16.69
C ARG A 184 10.23 -6.90 16.87
N SER A 185 11.09 -6.74 17.87
CA SER A 185 11.81 -5.48 18.10
C SER A 185 12.94 -5.24 17.09
N ILE A 186 13.37 -6.29 16.39
CA ILE A 186 14.44 -6.20 15.37
C ILE A 186 13.83 -5.70 14.06
N PRO A 187 14.41 -4.66 13.40
CA PRO A 187 13.98 -4.24 12.07
C PRO A 187 14.03 -5.40 11.06
N ALA A 188 13.04 -5.49 10.16
CA ALA A 188 12.89 -6.62 9.22
C ALA A 188 14.18 -6.91 8.42
N ILE A 189 14.84 -5.85 7.93
CA ILE A 189 16.10 -6.00 7.17
C ILE A 189 17.19 -6.59 8.05
N ALA A 190 17.31 -6.15 9.31
CA ALA A 190 18.31 -6.68 10.24
C ALA A 190 18.01 -8.15 10.59
N LEU A 191 16.74 -8.53 10.75
CA LEU A 191 16.36 -9.93 10.99
C LEU A 191 16.70 -10.82 9.80
N ILE A 192 16.45 -10.38 8.56
CA ILE A 192 16.83 -11.10 7.35
C ILE A 192 18.33 -11.33 7.32
N MET A 193 19.14 -10.31 7.59
CA MET A 193 20.60 -10.42 7.65
C MET A 193 21.06 -11.38 8.74
N LEU A 194 20.41 -11.36 9.90
CA LEU A 194 20.72 -12.26 11.03
C LEU A 194 20.41 -13.72 10.70
N MET A 195 19.41 -13.98 9.83
CA MET A 195 19.06 -15.34 9.38
C MET A 195 20.10 -15.95 8.42
N ILE A 196 20.94 -15.16 7.77
CA ILE A 196 21.95 -15.67 6.83
C ILE A 196 22.91 -16.64 7.50
N THR A 197 23.41 -16.30 8.69
CA THR A 197 24.39 -17.16 9.42
C THR A 197 23.83 -18.53 9.77
N PRO A 198 22.70 -18.67 10.49
CA PRO A 198 22.16 -19.98 10.82
C PRO A 198 21.76 -20.78 9.57
N LEU A 199 21.24 -20.12 8.52
CA LEU A 199 20.87 -20.80 7.27
C LEU A 199 22.11 -21.31 6.51
N SER A 200 23.25 -20.64 6.64
CA SER A 200 24.51 -21.10 6.07
C SER A 200 24.98 -22.41 6.72
N PHE A 201 24.79 -22.59 8.03
CA PHE A 201 25.07 -23.85 8.70
C PHE A 201 24.08 -24.93 8.29
N LEU A 202 22.78 -24.62 8.24
CA LEU A 202 21.74 -25.57 7.84
C LEU A 202 21.92 -26.07 6.41
N LYS A 203 22.34 -25.22 5.47
CA LYS A 203 22.63 -25.59 4.07
C LYS A 203 23.67 -26.68 3.95
N ASN A 204 24.60 -26.82 4.92
CA ASN A 204 25.64 -27.87 4.88
C ASN A 204 25.07 -29.24 5.25
N ILE A 205 23.88 -29.32 5.82
CA ILE A 205 23.22 -30.59 6.16
C ILE A 205 22.49 -31.09 4.91
N PRO A 206 22.73 -32.32 4.43
CA PRO A 206 22.17 -32.85 3.18
C PRO A 206 20.64 -32.75 3.11
N PHE A 207 19.93 -32.99 4.19
CA PHE A 207 18.48 -32.89 4.28
C PHE A 207 17.98 -31.51 3.92
N PHE A 208 18.52 -30.44 4.52
CA PHE A 208 18.10 -29.06 4.27
C PHE A 208 18.51 -28.58 2.88
N ARG A 209 19.64 -29.04 2.37
CA ARG A 209 20.08 -28.75 1.02
C ARG A 209 19.13 -29.33 -0.02
N ASN A 210 18.65 -30.55 0.18
CA ASN A 210 17.71 -31.22 -0.73
C ASN A 210 16.32 -30.54 -0.75
N ILE A 211 15.92 -29.90 0.34
CA ILE A 211 14.66 -29.10 0.42
C ILE A 211 14.85 -27.70 -0.22
N GLY A 212 16.07 -27.34 -0.64
CA GLY A 212 16.34 -26.05 -1.29
C GLY A 212 16.62 -24.90 -0.33
N VAL A 213 17.00 -25.17 0.92
CA VAL A 213 17.40 -24.10 1.88
C VAL A 213 18.63 -23.38 1.35
N SER A 214 18.52 -22.06 1.22
CA SER A 214 19.60 -21.18 0.77
C SER A 214 19.90 -20.11 1.83
N SER A 215 21.15 -19.67 1.88
CA SER A 215 21.57 -18.61 2.81
C SER A 215 21.17 -17.22 2.34
N PHE A 216 20.88 -17.05 1.04
CA PHE A 216 20.52 -15.79 0.42
C PHE A 216 19.23 -15.94 -0.40
N GLY A 217 18.55 -14.82 -0.66
CA GLY A 217 17.35 -14.79 -1.50
C GLY A 217 16.07 -15.15 -0.74
N PHE A 218 15.33 -16.13 -1.24
CA PHE A 218 13.99 -16.48 -0.76
C PHE A 218 13.96 -16.94 0.70
N THR A 219 14.85 -17.88 1.10
CA THR A 219 14.77 -18.56 2.39
C THR A 219 14.89 -17.62 3.61
N PRO A 220 15.89 -16.70 3.72
CA PRO A 220 15.98 -15.81 4.87
C PRO A 220 14.79 -14.84 4.97
N VAL A 221 14.26 -14.36 3.85
CA VAL A 221 13.08 -13.50 3.84
C VAL A 221 11.85 -14.28 4.31
N TYR A 222 11.68 -15.50 3.81
CA TYR A 222 10.60 -16.41 4.23
C TYR A 222 10.65 -16.70 5.73
N CYS A 223 11.81 -17.05 6.28
CA CYS A 223 11.97 -17.30 7.71
C CYS A 223 11.64 -16.08 8.56
N ALA A 224 12.10 -14.90 8.14
CA ALA A 224 11.78 -13.65 8.83
C ALA A 224 10.27 -13.36 8.83
N LEU A 225 9.59 -13.54 7.69
CA LEU A 225 8.15 -13.35 7.58
C LEU A 225 7.37 -14.34 8.45
N VAL A 226 7.78 -15.62 8.47
CA VAL A 226 7.16 -16.63 9.34
C VAL A 226 7.29 -16.24 10.80
N LEU A 227 8.47 -15.81 11.26
CA LEU A 227 8.69 -15.39 12.64
C LEU A 227 7.83 -14.17 13.04
N TYR A 228 7.71 -13.18 12.18
CA TYR A 228 6.84 -12.02 12.44
C TYR A 228 5.36 -12.41 12.52
N ASN A 229 4.90 -13.25 11.59
CA ASN A 229 3.52 -13.73 11.59
C ASN A 229 3.20 -14.61 12.80
N LEU A 230 4.14 -15.45 13.22
CA LEU A 230 3.98 -16.30 14.42
C LEU A 230 3.67 -15.47 15.67
N PHE A 231 4.36 -14.33 15.86
CA PHE A 231 4.08 -13.45 16.99
C PHE A 231 2.60 -13.00 16.98
N ILE A 232 2.11 -12.54 15.83
CA ILE A 232 0.74 -12.03 15.69
C ILE A 232 -0.28 -13.13 15.95
N ILE A 233 -0.06 -14.30 15.37
CA ILE A 233 -0.96 -15.46 15.48
C ILE A 233 -1.02 -15.96 16.92
N ILE A 234 0.13 -16.21 17.54
CA ILE A 234 0.20 -16.76 18.91
C ILE A 234 -0.39 -15.77 19.90
N SER A 235 -0.05 -14.48 19.80
CA SER A 235 -0.57 -13.44 20.68
C SER A 235 -2.09 -13.35 20.62
N ASN A 236 -2.66 -13.32 19.42
CA ASN A 236 -4.12 -13.18 19.22
C ASN A 236 -4.87 -14.43 19.68
N ILE A 237 -4.40 -15.63 19.33
CA ILE A 237 -5.08 -16.87 19.68
C ILE A 237 -4.99 -17.13 21.20
N THR A 238 -3.84 -16.90 21.82
CA THR A 238 -3.69 -17.06 23.27
C THR A 238 -4.59 -16.08 24.02
N SER A 239 -4.66 -14.83 23.55
CA SER A 239 -5.58 -13.82 24.11
C SER A 239 -7.04 -14.26 23.97
N PHE A 240 -7.43 -14.80 22.82
CA PHE A 240 -8.79 -15.32 22.59
C PHE A 240 -9.12 -16.45 23.56
N PHE A 241 -8.25 -17.43 23.76
CA PHE A 241 -8.47 -18.51 24.73
C PHE A 241 -8.59 -17.99 26.17
N ASN A 242 -7.80 -17.01 26.56
CA ASN A 242 -7.88 -16.41 27.88
C ASN A 242 -9.22 -15.68 28.11
N ILE A 243 -9.72 -14.94 27.12
CA ILE A 243 -11.03 -14.27 27.19
C ILE A 243 -12.18 -15.28 27.24
N THR A 244 -12.15 -16.32 26.42
CA THR A 244 -13.19 -17.35 26.37
C THR A 244 -13.31 -18.07 27.71
N ASN A 245 -12.19 -18.45 28.33
CA ASN A 245 -12.19 -19.05 29.66
C ASN A 245 -12.74 -18.11 30.72
N PHE A 246 -12.44 -16.82 30.66
CA PHE A 246 -12.98 -15.82 31.57
C PHE A 246 -14.53 -15.74 31.47
N ILE A 247 -15.05 -15.71 30.25
CA ILE A 247 -16.52 -15.65 30.01
C ILE A 247 -17.21 -16.94 30.51
N ILE A 248 -16.62 -18.11 30.29
CA ILE A 248 -17.19 -19.39 30.75
C ILE A 248 -17.26 -19.43 32.27
N VAL A 249 -16.20 -19.02 32.95
CA VAL A 249 -16.14 -18.96 34.41
C VAL A 249 -17.15 -17.98 35.00
N PHE A 250 -17.35 -16.83 34.36
CA PHE A 250 -18.31 -15.80 34.82
C PHE A 250 -19.77 -16.20 34.65
N ASN A 251 -20.11 -17.01 33.62
CA ASN A 251 -21.48 -17.47 33.37
C ASN A 251 -21.88 -18.68 34.23
N HIS A 252 -20.94 -19.29 34.99
CA HIS A 252 -21.22 -20.40 35.91
C HIS A 252 -21.35 -19.96 37.40
N HIS A 253 -21.27 -18.68 37.68
CA HIS A 253 -21.55 -18.03 38.97
C HIS A 253 -22.76 -17.11 38.87
#